data_36a71637a358a5704bc9110f14d98a02
#
_entry.id   36a71637a358a5704bc9110f14d98a02
#
_cell.length_a   1.000
_cell.length_b   1.000
_cell.length_c   1.000
_cell.angle_alpha   90.00
_cell.angle_beta   90.00
_cell.angle_gamma   90.00
#
_symmetry.space_group_name_H-M   'P 1'
#
loop_
_entity.id
_entity.type
_entity.pdbx_description
1 polymer ?
#
loop_
_entity_poly.entity_id
_entity_poly.type
_entity_poly.pdbx_seq_one_letter_code
_entity_poly.pdbx_strand_id
1 'polypeptide(L)'
;MPQASKAFKPDGSGNWWIDEEQFAADFAADIPPEKAWFMAISQVPISTDSFTHKVTKPAWKTKPTWYMVAAADRSINPNQERMMAKRARAKTIEVNASHVAYISHPQEAAKLIEEAATFEAASTAQVNA
;
A
#
# COMPACT_ATOMS: atom_id res chain seq x y z
N MET A 1 -12.82 14.12 1.47
CA MET A 1 -12.08 12.97 0.98
C MET A 1 -10.91 13.48 0.17
N PRO A 2 -9.68 12.96 0.33
CA PRO A 2 -8.61 13.27 -0.59
C PRO A 2 -9.06 12.81 -1.98
N GLN A 3 -8.77 13.62 -2.99
CA GLN A 3 -9.10 13.28 -4.37
C GLN A 3 -8.35 12.00 -4.74
N ALA A 4 -9.07 10.94 -5.07
CA ALA A 4 -8.47 9.78 -5.70
C ALA A 4 -7.76 10.25 -6.97
N SER A 5 -6.62 9.63 -7.29
CA SER A 5 -5.90 9.94 -8.52
C SER A 5 -6.87 9.95 -9.69
N LYS A 6 -6.79 10.96 -10.56
CA LYS A 6 -7.58 11.04 -11.80
C LYS A 6 -7.24 9.91 -12.79
N ALA A 7 -6.17 9.16 -12.50
CA ALA A 7 -5.75 8.01 -13.27
C ALA A 7 -6.71 6.80 -13.14
N PHE A 8 -7.51 6.72 -12.06
CA PHE A 8 -8.47 5.63 -11.91
C PHE A 8 -9.68 5.85 -12.80
N LYS A 9 -9.94 4.89 -13.70
CA LYS A 9 -11.01 4.92 -14.67
C LYS A 9 -11.92 3.69 -14.57
N PRO A 10 -13.26 3.86 -14.52
CA PRO A 10 -14.18 2.74 -14.58
C PRO A 10 -14.24 2.18 -16.01
N ASP A 11 -14.41 0.86 -16.15
CA ASP A 11 -14.57 0.18 -17.44
C ASP A 11 -16.05 0.03 -17.88
N GLY A 12 -16.98 0.53 -17.08
CA GLY A 12 -18.42 0.39 -17.34
C GLY A 12 -19.02 -0.95 -16.97
N SER A 13 -18.22 -1.96 -16.61
CA SER A 13 -18.68 -3.29 -16.18
C SER A 13 -18.57 -3.54 -14.67
N GLY A 14 -18.30 -2.48 -13.90
CA GLY A 14 -18.15 -2.54 -12.45
C GLY A 14 -16.72 -2.73 -11.97
N ASN A 15 -15.74 -2.57 -12.86
CA ASN A 15 -14.33 -2.60 -12.51
C ASN A 15 -13.64 -1.27 -12.78
N TRP A 16 -12.44 -1.14 -12.24
CA TRP A 16 -11.60 0.04 -12.35
C TRP A 16 -10.20 -0.36 -12.79
N TRP A 17 -9.59 0.53 -13.56
CA TRP A 17 -8.22 0.45 -14.04
C TRP A 17 -7.48 1.74 -13.72
N ILE A 18 -6.16 1.68 -13.69
CA ILE A 18 -5.34 2.88 -13.76
C ILE A 18 -5.05 3.12 -15.25
N ASP A 19 -5.28 4.35 -15.71
CA ASP A 19 -4.94 4.78 -17.06
C ASP A 19 -3.48 4.46 -17.37
N GLU A 20 -3.22 3.75 -18.47
CA GLU A 20 -1.87 3.28 -18.82
C GLU A 20 -0.87 4.43 -19.00
N GLU A 21 -1.31 5.55 -19.58
CA GLU A 21 -0.46 6.74 -19.78
C GLU A 21 -0.14 7.46 -18.46
N GLN A 22 -1.03 7.37 -17.48
CA GLN A 22 -0.87 7.99 -16.15
C GLN A 22 -0.23 7.03 -15.13
N PHE A 23 -0.18 5.74 -15.42
CA PHE A 23 0.26 4.70 -14.49
C PHE A 23 1.64 4.99 -13.90
N ALA A 24 2.62 5.27 -14.76
CA ALA A 24 3.97 5.56 -14.31
C ALA A 24 3.99 6.78 -13.37
N ALA A 25 3.35 7.89 -13.76
CA ALA A 25 3.38 9.13 -12.99
C ALA A 25 2.66 9.04 -11.64
N ASP A 26 1.53 8.33 -11.59
CA ASP A 26 0.63 8.33 -10.42
C ASP A 26 0.77 7.10 -9.53
N PHE A 27 1.36 6.00 -10.03
CA PHE A 27 1.45 4.75 -9.32
C PHE A 27 2.89 4.25 -9.13
N ALA A 28 3.76 4.43 -10.14
CA ALA A 28 5.09 3.84 -10.21
C ALA A 28 6.17 4.86 -10.63
N ALA A 29 6.13 6.08 -10.07
CA ALA A 29 6.96 7.20 -10.52
C ALA A 29 8.47 7.03 -10.27
N ASP A 30 8.86 6.18 -9.34
CA ASP A 30 10.24 5.84 -8.98
C ASP A 30 10.71 4.48 -9.52
N ILE A 31 9.94 3.90 -10.44
CA ILE A 31 10.27 2.65 -11.14
C ILE A 31 10.83 2.98 -12.54
N PRO A 32 11.82 2.23 -13.04
CA PRO A 32 12.30 2.42 -14.40
C PRO A 32 11.16 2.42 -15.43
N PRO A 33 11.14 3.35 -16.41
CA PRO A 33 10.00 3.57 -17.31
C PRO A 33 9.54 2.31 -18.04
N GLU A 34 10.44 1.48 -18.50
CA GLU A 34 10.14 0.23 -19.20
C GLU A 34 9.40 -0.76 -18.28
N LYS A 35 9.85 -0.86 -17.02
CA LYS A 35 9.18 -1.71 -16.03
C LYS A 35 7.82 -1.15 -15.64
N ALA A 36 7.70 0.16 -15.44
CA ALA A 36 6.43 0.81 -15.14
C ALA A 36 5.42 0.62 -16.28
N TRP A 37 5.87 0.70 -17.53
CA TRP A 37 5.04 0.41 -18.71
C TRP A 37 4.56 -1.04 -18.72
N PHE A 38 5.46 -2.00 -18.50
CA PHE A 38 5.07 -3.41 -18.40
C PHE A 38 4.04 -3.65 -17.30
N MET A 39 4.20 -3.01 -16.14
CA MET A 39 3.22 -3.08 -15.05
C MET A 39 1.87 -2.49 -15.48
N ALA A 40 1.86 -1.37 -16.21
CA ALA A 40 0.64 -0.73 -16.68
C ALA A 40 -0.18 -1.65 -17.58
N ILE A 41 0.44 -2.28 -18.59
CA ILE A 41 -0.25 -3.17 -19.53
C ILE A 41 -0.57 -4.56 -18.94
N SER A 42 0.01 -4.90 -17.79
CA SER A 42 -0.21 -6.17 -17.08
C SER A 42 -1.20 -6.05 -15.93
N GLN A 43 -1.90 -4.93 -15.80
CA GLN A 43 -2.88 -4.72 -14.74
C GLN A 43 -3.98 -5.80 -14.76
N VAL A 44 -4.47 -6.10 -13.56
CA VAL A 44 -5.73 -6.83 -13.36
C VAL A 44 -6.76 -5.81 -12.85
N PRO A 45 -7.99 -5.82 -13.37
CA PRO A 45 -9.02 -4.88 -12.94
C PRO A 45 -9.36 -5.05 -11.46
N ILE A 46 -9.66 -3.94 -10.80
CA ILE A 46 -10.15 -3.94 -9.42
C ILE A 46 -11.66 -3.75 -9.40
N SER A 47 -12.41 -4.64 -8.75
CA SER A 47 -13.86 -4.51 -8.63
C SER A 47 -14.25 -3.31 -7.77
N THR A 48 -15.34 -2.63 -8.16
CA THR A 48 -15.99 -1.59 -7.36
C THR A 48 -16.31 -2.05 -5.94
N ASP A 49 -16.65 -3.32 -5.76
CA ASP A 49 -16.93 -3.90 -4.44
C ASP A 49 -15.74 -3.82 -3.50
N SER A 50 -14.50 -3.85 -4.02
CA SER A 50 -13.29 -3.70 -3.21
C SER A 50 -13.21 -2.35 -2.49
N PHE A 51 -13.86 -1.31 -3.02
CA PHE A 51 -13.89 0.03 -2.42
C PHE A 51 -15.11 0.26 -1.52
N THR A 52 -16.17 -0.49 -1.71
CA THR A 52 -17.47 -0.27 -1.04
C THR A 52 -17.73 -1.28 0.08
N HIS A 53 -17.11 -2.45 0.02
CA HIS A 53 -17.29 -3.51 1.02
C HIS A 53 -16.72 -3.08 2.38
N LYS A 54 -17.54 -3.23 3.43
CA LYS A 54 -17.14 -2.90 4.79
C LYS A 54 -16.42 -4.06 5.46
N VAL A 55 -15.18 -3.82 5.88
CA VAL A 55 -14.44 -4.77 6.71
C VAL A 55 -15.03 -4.78 8.12
N THR A 56 -15.67 -5.87 8.52
CA THR A 56 -16.35 -6.00 9.80
C THR A 56 -15.42 -6.36 10.97
N LYS A 57 -14.34 -7.12 10.68
CA LYS A 57 -13.35 -7.57 11.67
C LYS A 57 -11.92 -7.21 11.21
N PRO A 58 -11.53 -5.94 11.24
CA PRO A 58 -10.20 -5.54 10.78
C PRO A 58 -9.12 -5.99 11.77
N ALA A 59 -8.14 -6.74 11.28
CA ALA A 59 -7.07 -7.35 12.09
C ALA A 59 -6.24 -6.30 12.87
N TRP A 60 -6.03 -5.10 12.31
CA TRP A 60 -5.29 -4.03 12.98
C TRP A 60 -5.87 -3.56 14.32
N LYS A 61 -7.12 -3.92 14.64
CA LYS A 61 -7.73 -3.63 15.96
C LYS A 61 -7.23 -4.55 17.09
N THR A 62 -6.73 -5.73 16.73
CA THR A 62 -6.38 -6.78 17.70
C THR A 62 -4.98 -7.34 17.51
N LYS A 63 -4.32 -7.03 16.38
CA LYS A 63 -2.99 -7.52 16.06
C LYS A 63 -1.98 -6.37 15.99
N PRO A 64 -0.71 -6.61 16.37
CA PRO A 64 0.37 -5.69 16.08
C PRO A 64 0.41 -5.38 14.59
N THR A 65 0.73 -4.14 14.25
CA THR A 65 0.68 -3.66 12.86
C THR A 65 1.95 -2.89 12.54
N TRP A 66 2.47 -3.09 11.34
CA TRP A 66 3.58 -2.34 10.75
C TRP A 66 3.06 -1.62 9.51
N TYR A 67 3.59 -0.45 9.23
CA TYR A 67 3.16 0.36 8.10
C TYR A 67 4.36 1.05 7.44
N MET A 68 4.45 0.96 6.13
CA MET A 68 5.39 1.73 5.33
C MET A 68 4.62 2.85 4.63
N VAL A 69 4.92 4.10 4.96
CA VAL A 69 4.35 5.28 4.31
C VAL A 69 5.19 5.63 3.09
N ALA A 70 4.55 5.79 1.94
CA ALA A 70 5.18 6.25 0.71
C ALA A 70 5.03 7.79 0.60
N ALA A 71 6.10 8.53 0.88
CA ALA A 71 6.03 9.99 1.01
C ALA A 71 5.75 10.74 -0.30
N ALA A 72 6.00 10.11 -1.45
CA ALA A 72 5.73 10.64 -2.78
C ALA A 72 4.57 9.92 -3.50
N ASP A 73 3.72 9.19 -2.75
CA ASP A 73 2.55 8.51 -3.30
C ASP A 73 1.53 9.52 -3.86
N ARG A 74 1.14 9.31 -5.11
CA ARG A 74 0.13 10.11 -5.82
C ARG A 74 -1.20 9.37 -5.98
N SER A 75 -1.23 8.07 -5.70
CA SER A 75 -2.45 7.25 -5.69
C SER A 75 -3.20 7.39 -4.37
N ILE A 76 -2.48 7.34 -3.25
CA ILE A 76 -3.01 7.64 -1.91
C ILE A 76 -2.26 8.84 -1.36
N ASN A 77 -2.97 9.83 -0.85
CA ASN A 77 -2.32 11.00 -0.24
C ASN A 77 -1.47 10.56 0.96
N PRO A 78 -0.17 10.89 1.04
CA PRO A 78 0.71 10.48 2.14
C PRO A 78 0.23 10.87 3.54
N ASN A 79 -0.49 12.00 3.67
CA ASN A 79 -1.10 12.38 4.94
C ASN A 79 -2.25 11.45 5.33
N GLN A 80 -2.95 10.88 4.36
CA GLN A 80 -3.95 9.85 4.63
C GLN A 80 -3.30 8.55 5.07
N GLU A 81 -2.19 8.15 4.46
CA GLU A 81 -1.42 6.99 4.90
C GLU A 81 -0.93 7.14 6.34
N ARG A 82 -0.34 8.29 6.68
CA ARG A 82 0.07 8.61 8.06
C ARG A 82 -1.09 8.55 9.05
N MET A 83 -2.27 9.03 8.65
CA MET A 83 -3.49 8.95 9.46
C MET A 83 -3.94 7.49 9.65
N MET A 84 -3.90 6.66 8.61
CA MET A 84 -4.23 5.25 8.69
C MET A 84 -3.25 4.48 9.58
N ALA A 85 -1.94 4.71 9.43
CA ALA A 85 -0.90 4.13 10.26
C ALA A 85 -1.10 4.49 11.75
N LYS A 86 -1.36 5.76 12.03
CA LYS A 86 -1.66 6.25 13.40
C LYS A 86 -2.93 5.59 13.97
N ARG A 87 -4.00 5.49 13.17
CA ARG A 87 -5.25 4.83 13.59
C ARG A 87 -5.04 3.36 13.91
N ALA A 88 -4.20 2.68 13.14
CA ALA A 88 -3.84 1.30 13.37
C ALA A 88 -2.82 1.11 14.52
N ARG A 89 -2.30 2.19 15.12
CA ARG A 89 -1.20 2.16 16.10
C ARG A 89 0.01 1.41 15.56
N ALA A 90 0.26 1.53 14.27
CA ALA A 90 1.29 0.80 13.57
C ALA A 90 2.69 1.29 13.95
N LYS A 91 3.66 0.37 14.03
CA LYS A 91 5.07 0.71 13.94
C LYS A 91 5.33 1.17 12.52
N THR A 92 5.71 2.45 12.35
CA THR A 92 5.70 3.11 11.05
C THR A 92 7.11 3.47 10.63
N ILE A 93 7.44 3.19 9.36
CA ILE A 93 8.56 3.78 8.64
C ILE A 93 8.03 4.65 7.50
N GLU A 94 8.82 5.60 7.03
CA GLU A 94 8.49 6.43 5.90
C GLU A 94 9.64 6.41 4.90
N VAL A 95 9.33 6.22 3.62
CA VAL A 95 10.29 6.20 2.50
C VAL A 95 9.87 7.20 1.43
N ASN A 96 10.82 7.80 0.76
CA ASN A 96 10.55 8.71 -0.35
C ASN A 96 10.32 7.91 -1.64
N ALA A 97 9.14 7.32 -1.76
CA ALA A 97 8.76 6.41 -2.83
C ALA A 97 7.38 6.73 -3.39
N SER A 98 7.09 6.23 -4.60
CA SER A 98 5.75 6.18 -5.16
C SER A 98 4.88 5.10 -4.46
N HIS A 99 3.67 4.87 -4.98
CA HIS A 99 2.72 3.89 -4.43
C HIS A 99 3.29 2.48 -4.31
N VAL A 100 4.21 2.09 -5.18
CA VAL A 100 4.87 0.77 -5.19
C VAL A 100 6.18 0.74 -4.40
N ALA A 101 6.21 1.39 -3.25
CA ALA A 101 7.39 1.54 -2.39
C ALA A 101 8.15 0.23 -2.13
N TYR A 102 7.46 -0.90 -2.02
CA TYR A 102 8.07 -2.21 -1.81
C TYR A 102 8.88 -2.72 -3.02
N ILE A 103 8.66 -2.13 -4.22
CA ILE A 103 9.43 -2.46 -5.42
C ILE A 103 10.68 -1.59 -5.52
N SER A 104 10.58 -0.29 -5.19
CA SER A 104 11.69 0.66 -5.25
C SER A 104 12.58 0.61 -4.00
N HIS A 105 12.02 0.22 -2.84
CA HIS A 105 12.69 0.15 -1.54
C HIS A 105 12.54 -1.26 -0.92
N PRO A 106 13.02 -2.32 -1.62
CA PRO A 106 12.79 -3.70 -1.19
C PRO A 106 13.51 -4.04 0.12
N GLN A 107 14.66 -3.41 0.41
CA GLN A 107 15.40 -3.64 1.65
C GLN A 107 14.65 -3.13 2.88
N GLU A 108 14.06 -1.94 2.79
CA GLU A 108 13.25 -1.34 3.85
C GLU A 108 11.97 -2.15 4.06
N ALA A 109 11.34 -2.61 2.98
CA ALA A 109 10.17 -3.48 3.03
C ALA A 109 10.50 -4.82 3.70
N ALA A 110 11.59 -5.48 3.30
CA ALA A 110 12.05 -6.74 3.88
C ALA A 110 12.34 -6.59 5.38
N LYS A 111 13.07 -5.54 5.76
CA LYS A 111 13.39 -5.27 7.16
C LYS A 111 12.13 -5.06 8.02
N LEU A 112 11.14 -4.36 7.49
CA LEU A 112 9.89 -4.14 8.19
C LEU A 112 9.12 -5.46 8.41
N ILE A 113 9.14 -6.35 7.41
CA ILE A 113 8.53 -7.68 7.49
C ILE A 113 9.28 -8.56 8.50
N GLU A 114 10.62 -8.55 8.50
CA GLU A 114 11.45 -9.29 9.46
C GLU A 114 11.21 -8.84 10.89
N GLU A 115 11.09 -7.54 11.13
CA GLU A 115 10.72 -7.00 12.44
C GLU A 115 9.35 -7.49 12.91
N ALA A 116 8.37 -7.52 12.02
CA ALA A 116 7.04 -8.01 12.33
C ALA A 116 7.06 -9.51 12.69
N ALA A 117 7.78 -10.31 11.93
CA ALA A 117 7.92 -11.75 12.16
C ALA A 117 8.62 -12.08 13.50
N THR A 118 9.69 -11.35 13.82
CA THR A 118 10.45 -11.57 15.07
C THR A 118 9.71 -11.07 16.31
N PHE A 119 8.89 -10.04 16.18
CA PHE A 119 8.05 -9.53 17.27
C PHE A 119 7.05 -10.57 17.76
N GLU A 120 6.37 -11.27 16.88
CA GLU A 120 5.43 -12.36 17.22
C GLU A 120 6.15 -13.53 17.92
N ALA A 121 7.33 -13.90 17.43
CA ALA A 121 8.13 -14.97 18.03
C ALA A 121 8.55 -14.65 19.48
N ALA A 122 8.97 -13.42 19.76
CA ALA A 122 9.35 -12.99 21.10
C ALA A 122 8.14 -12.95 22.07
N SER A 123 6.97 -12.52 21.60
CA SER A 123 5.74 -12.47 22.38
C SER A 123 5.26 -13.87 22.78
N THR A 124 5.39 -14.84 21.88
CA THR A 124 5.00 -16.23 22.14
C THR A 124 5.95 -16.93 23.14
N ALA A 125 7.24 -16.60 23.09
CA ALA A 125 8.24 -17.15 24.00
C ALA A 125 8.04 -16.68 25.46
N GLN A 126 7.58 -15.44 25.67
CA GLN A 126 7.31 -14.88 27.00
C GLN A 126 6.05 -15.47 27.68
N VAL A 127 5.11 -15.98 26.89
CA VAL A 127 3.87 -16.59 27.43
C VAL A 127 4.11 -18.05 27.89
N ASN A 128 5.15 -18.69 27.39
CA ASN A 128 5.48 -20.09 27.67
C ASN A 128 6.64 -20.25 28.69
N ALA A 129 7.14 -19.18 29.29
CA ALA A 129 8.17 -19.16 30.32
C ALA A 129 7.58 -18.80 31.69
#